data_da826582239b50cc74256da5d6e0d670
#
_entry.id   da826582239b50cc74256da5d6e0d670
#
_cell.length_a   1.000
_cell.length_b   1.000
_cell.length_c   1.000
_cell.angle_alpha   90.00
_cell.angle_beta   90.00
_cell.angle_gamma   90.00
#
_symmetry.space_group_name_H-M   'P 1'
#
loop_
_entity.id
_entity.type
_entity.pdbx_description
1 polymer ?
#
loop_
_entity_poly.entity_id
_entity_poly.type
_entity_poly.pdbx_seq_one_letter_code
_entity_poly.pdbx_strand_id
1 'polypeptide(L)'
;MKPLAVVTGVGPGTGSSLVRRFVAGGYQVAMIARDVARLDGLAAELPDAFAVPCDVTDTAALHAALDAIKQRAGAPEVVVHNAVGGAFADFMEVAPKTLQLNFDVNVMALLHLARWAAPLMVERGRGAIIVTGNTSAQRGRAKFAGFAPTKAAQRILAESIARDLGPKGVHVAYLIIDAVIDVPWARALYTTAEDDFFIKPSAIADEVYHLAHQDRSAWSFLAEVRPYRENW
;
A
#
# COMPACT_ATOMS: atom_id res chain seq x y z
N MET A 1 9.80 21.46 9.15
CA MET A 1 9.39 20.78 7.90
C MET A 1 8.22 19.87 8.22
N LYS A 2 7.26 19.72 7.28
CA LYS A 2 6.17 18.74 7.42
C LYS A 2 6.74 17.31 7.42
N PRO A 3 6.14 16.36 8.17
CA PRO A 3 6.53 14.96 8.07
C PRO A 3 6.29 14.43 6.66
N LEU A 4 7.12 13.49 6.20
CA LEU A 4 7.02 12.89 4.87
C LEU A 4 6.28 11.56 4.94
N ALA A 5 5.25 11.39 4.10
CA ALA A 5 4.67 10.11 3.76
C ALA A 5 5.03 9.71 2.32
N VAL A 6 5.35 8.45 2.10
CA VAL A 6 5.60 7.87 0.76
C VAL A 6 4.51 6.86 0.46
N VAL A 7 3.75 7.06 -0.61
CA VAL A 7 2.65 6.18 -1.00
C VAL A 7 2.93 5.58 -2.37
N THR A 8 3.01 4.25 -2.45
CA THR A 8 3.10 3.53 -3.74
C THR A 8 1.71 3.10 -4.22
N GLY A 9 1.57 2.93 -5.53
CA GLY A 9 0.29 2.50 -6.11
C GLY A 9 -0.80 3.56 -6.04
N VAL A 10 -0.44 4.83 -6.34
CA VAL A 10 -1.40 5.93 -6.36
C VAL A 10 -2.31 5.80 -7.58
N GLY A 11 -3.36 4.98 -7.42
CA GLY A 11 -4.45 4.78 -8.36
C GLY A 11 -5.68 5.63 -8.02
N PRO A 12 -6.77 5.56 -8.82
CA PRO A 12 -7.96 6.41 -8.66
C PRO A 12 -8.81 6.10 -7.41
N GLY A 13 -8.57 4.95 -6.76
CA GLY A 13 -9.29 4.54 -5.53
C GLY A 13 -8.48 4.79 -4.27
N THR A 14 -8.06 3.70 -3.60
CA THR A 14 -7.35 3.74 -2.31
C THR A 14 -6.09 4.62 -2.36
N GLY A 15 -5.27 4.52 -3.43
CA GLY A 15 -4.03 5.29 -3.51
C GLY A 15 -4.27 6.81 -3.47
N SER A 16 -5.20 7.33 -4.26
CA SER A 16 -5.55 8.76 -4.22
C SER A 16 -6.16 9.19 -2.88
N SER A 17 -6.97 8.32 -2.26
CA SER A 17 -7.56 8.58 -0.94
C SER A 17 -6.51 8.61 0.16
N LEU A 18 -5.49 7.75 0.10
CA LEU A 18 -4.33 7.78 0.99
C LEU A 18 -3.59 9.11 0.90
N VAL A 19 -3.30 9.57 -0.33
CA VAL A 19 -2.63 10.85 -0.54
C VAL A 19 -3.42 11.99 0.11
N ARG A 20 -4.74 12.09 -0.18
CA ARG A 20 -5.62 13.11 0.40
C ARG A 20 -5.64 13.06 1.92
N ARG A 21 -5.73 11.84 2.49
CA ARG A 21 -5.79 11.65 3.94
C ARG A 21 -4.50 12.09 4.65
N PHE A 22 -3.34 11.73 4.09
CA PHE A 22 -2.05 12.15 4.67
C PHE A 22 -1.80 13.65 4.50
N VAL A 23 -2.15 14.24 3.35
CA VAL A 23 -2.08 15.71 3.17
C VAL A 23 -2.97 16.42 4.19
N ALA A 24 -4.22 15.97 4.36
CA ALA A 24 -5.14 16.52 5.37
C ALA A 24 -4.62 16.32 6.81
N GLY A 25 -3.80 15.29 7.05
CA GLY A 25 -3.11 15.04 8.31
C GLY A 25 -1.82 15.86 8.50
N GLY A 26 -1.50 16.79 7.59
CA GLY A 26 -0.35 17.69 7.70
C GLY A 26 0.97 17.13 7.13
N TYR A 27 0.92 16.04 6.38
CA TYR A 27 2.09 15.45 5.73
C TYR A 27 2.41 16.13 4.40
N GLN A 28 3.69 16.15 4.03
CA GLN A 28 4.10 16.16 2.64
C GLN A 28 4.05 14.74 2.10
N VAL A 29 3.52 14.54 0.86
CA VAL A 29 3.30 13.20 0.32
C VAL A 29 4.04 12.99 -0.99
N ALA A 30 4.95 12.02 -1.04
CA ALA A 30 5.56 11.53 -2.28
C ALA A 30 4.66 10.46 -2.89
N MET A 31 4.19 10.67 -4.12
CA MET A 31 3.25 9.83 -4.83
C MET A 31 3.94 8.98 -5.88
N ILE A 32 4.04 7.66 -5.66
CA ILE A 32 4.70 6.73 -6.59
C ILE A 32 3.63 5.96 -7.38
N ALA A 33 3.60 6.13 -8.70
CA ALA A 33 2.80 5.35 -9.64
C ALA A 33 3.32 5.53 -11.07
N ARG A 34 2.81 4.73 -12.01
CA ARG A 34 3.17 4.79 -13.43
C ARG A 34 2.42 5.86 -14.22
N ASP A 35 1.22 6.22 -13.78
CA ASP A 35 0.32 7.15 -14.46
C ASP A 35 0.69 8.61 -14.12
N VAL A 36 1.52 9.21 -14.96
CA VAL A 36 2.04 10.57 -14.80
C VAL A 36 0.90 11.59 -14.74
N ALA A 37 -0.07 11.49 -15.64
CA ALA A 37 -1.17 12.47 -15.73
C ALA A 37 -2.00 12.50 -14.44
N ARG A 38 -2.23 11.32 -13.83
CA ARG A 38 -2.93 11.24 -12.53
C ARG A 38 -2.11 11.85 -11.41
N LEU A 39 -0.80 11.58 -11.36
CA LEU A 39 0.08 12.14 -10.35
C LEU A 39 0.13 13.68 -10.45
N ASP A 40 0.26 14.20 -11.65
CA ASP A 40 0.29 15.65 -11.90
C ASP A 40 -1.04 16.32 -11.55
N GLY A 41 -2.17 15.67 -11.88
CA GLY A 41 -3.50 16.15 -11.49
C GLY A 41 -3.66 16.23 -9.96
N LEU A 42 -3.23 15.20 -9.23
CA LEU A 42 -3.25 15.22 -7.77
C LEU A 42 -2.28 16.25 -7.17
N ALA A 43 -1.10 16.43 -7.75
CA ALA A 43 -0.13 17.42 -7.30
C ALA A 43 -0.65 18.87 -7.52
N ALA A 44 -1.38 19.10 -8.61
CA ALA A 44 -2.04 20.39 -8.87
C ALA A 44 -3.16 20.68 -7.86
N GLU A 45 -3.89 19.66 -7.43
CA GLU A 45 -4.97 19.78 -6.44
C GLU A 45 -4.44 19.89 -5.01
N LEU A 46 -3.35 19.20 -4.69
CA LEU A 46 -2.80 19.03 -3.35
C LEU A 46 -1.37 19.58 -3.29
N PRO A 47 -1.16 20.84 -2.91
CA PRO A 47 0.17 21.47 -2.92
C PRO A 47 1.24 20.78 -2.07
N ASP A 48 0.81 20.00 -1.07
CA ASP A 48 1.70 19.21 -0.22
C ASP A 48 2.00 17.80 -0.78
N ALA A 49 1.47 17.46 -1.95
CA ALA A 49 1.78 16.21 -2.64
C ALA A 49 2.68 16.46 -3.87
N PHE A 50 3.55 15.52 -4.19
CA PHE A 50 4.39 15.62 -5.38
C PHE A 50 4.51 14.29 -6.13
N ALA A 51 4.53 14.40 -7.45
CA ALA A 51 4.64 13.27 -8.35
C ALA A 51 6.05 12.65 -8.35
N VAL A 52 6.08 11.32 -8.34
CA VAL A 52 7.28 10.50 -8.52
C VAL A 52 6.91 9.35 -9.48
N PRO A 53 6.90 9.59 -10.79
CA PRO A 53 6.59 8.55 -11.77
C PRO A 53 7.59 7.40 -11.70
N CYS A 54 7.11 6.19 -11.37
CA CYS A 54 7.96 5.01 -11.27
C CYS A 54 7.13 3.73 -11.39
N ASP A 55 7.66 2.73 -12.09
CA ASP A 55 7.21 1.35 -11.98
C ASP A 55 7.99 0.67 -10.84
N VAL A 56 7.28 0.24 -9.82
CA VAL A 56 7.91 -0.39 -8.63
C VAL A 56 8.56 -1.74 -8.93
N THR A 57 8.34 -2.31 -10.11
CA THR A 57 9.01 -3.56 -10.57
C THR A 57 10.38 -3.30 -11.20
N ASP A 58 10.65 -2.08 -11.64
CA ASP A 58 11.98 -1.66 -12.03
C ASP A 58 12.79 -1.28 -10.80
N THR A 59 13.60 -2.20 -10.31
CA THR A 59 14.37 -2.03 -9.08
C THR A 59 15.32 -0.83 -9.16
N ALA A 60 15.95 -0.59 -10.31
CA ALA A 60 16.90 0.52 -10.47
C ALA A 60 16.16 1.87 -10.46
N ALA A 61 15.05 1.96 -11.20
CA ALA A 61 14.18 3.14 -11.19
C ALA A 61 13.58 3.41 -9.80
N LEU A 62 13.16 2.36 -9.08
CA LEU A 62 12.63 2.49 -7.72
C LEU A 62 13.67 3.05 -6.76
N HIS A 63 14.91 2.53 -6.77
CA HIS A 63 15.98 3.05 -5.91
C HIS A 63 16.31 4.51 -6.24
N ALA A 64 16.42 4.87 -7.52
CA ALA A 64 16.66 6.26 -7.94
C ALA A 64 15.52 7.19 -7.49
N ALA A 65 14.26 6.75 -7.62
CA ALA A 65 13.10 7.49 -7.16
C ALA A 65 13.10 7.72 -5.64
N LEU A 66 13.43 6.69 -4.85
CA LEU A 66 13.52 6.76 -3.40
C LEU A 66 14.65 7.69 -2.93
N ASP A 67 15.79 7.67 -3.60
CA ASP A 67 16.91 8.59 -3.31
C ASP A 67 16.54 10.04 -3.65
N ALA A 68 15.86 10.27 -4.76
CA ALA A 68 15.35 11.59 -5.13
C ALA A 68 14.31 12.11 -4.12
N ILE A 69 13.42 11.26 -3.63
CA ILE A 69 12.47 11.61 -2.55
C ILE A 69 13.23 12.05 -1.30
N LYS A 70 14.22 11.26 -0.87
CA LYS A 70 15.04 11.59 0.30
C LYS A 70 15.77 12.93 0.15
N GLN A 71 16.35 13.19 -1.03
CA GLN A 71 17.04 14.45 -1.32
C GLN A 71 16.06 15.65 -1.28
N ARG A 72 14.83 15.46 -1.81
CA ARG A 72 13.82 16.52 -1.89
C ARG A 72 13.15 16.84 -0.56
N ALA A 73 12.77 15.80 0.20
CA ALA A 73 11.85 15.92 1.34
C ALA A 73 12.38 15.30 2.64
N GLY A 74 13.57 14.73 2.62
CA GLY A 74 14.18 14.10 3.80
C GLY A 74 13.74 12.65 4.02
N ALA A 75 13.98 12.15 5.23
CA ALA A 75 13.64 10.79 5.59
C ALA A 75 12.12 10.64 5.84
N PRO A 76 11.49 9.53 5.38
CA PRO A 76 10.07 9.32 5.57
C PRO A 76 9.74 9.05 7.04
N GLU A 77 8.56 9.51 7.46
CA GLU A 77 7.94 9.10 8.73
C GLU A 77 6.93 7.96 8.51
N VAL A 78 6.27 7.95 7.33
CA VAL A 78 5.34 6.90 6.94
C VAL A 78 5.65 6.41 5.53
N VAL A 79 5.65 5.09 5.34
CA VAL A 79 5.67 4.45 4.01
C VAL A 79 4.41 3.58 3.88
N VAL A 80 3.62 3.80 2.84
CA VAL A 80 2.45 2.97 2.53
C VAL A 80 2.71 2.21 1.23
N HIS A 81 2.87 0.88 1.34
CA HIS A 81 2.93 0.02 0.17
C HIS A 81 1.52 -0.41 -0.23
N ASN A 82 0.96 0.30 -1.21
CA ASN A 82 -0.38 0.06 -1.76
C ASN A 82 -0.33 -0.38 -3.24
N ALA A 83 0.84 -0.43 -3.87
CA ALA A 83 0.97 -1.00 -5.20
C ALA A 83 0.58 -2.49 -5.20
N VAL A 84 -0.19 -2.90 -6.21
CA VAL A 84 -0.69 -4.26 -6.32
C VAL A 84 -0.54 -4.79 -7.74
N GLY A 85 -0.02 -6.00 -7.87
CA GLY A 85 -0.12 -6.85 -9.04
C GLY A 85 -1.09 -7.99 -8.76
N GLY A 86 -1.98 -8.32 -9.71
CA GLY A 86 -2.95 -9.36 -9.55
C GLY A 86 -3.34 -10.01 -10.88
N ALA A 87 -3.58 -11.32 -10.85
CA ALA A 87 -4.13 -12.08 -11.95
C ALA A 87 -5.12 -13.11 -11.40
N PHE A 88 -6.34 -13.03 -11.89
CA PHE A 88 -7.42 -13.93 -11.49
C PHE A 88 -7.60 -14.99 -12.58
N ALA A 89 -6.84 -16.08 -12.44
CA ALA A 89 -6.88 -17.26 -13.31
C ALA A 89 -6.64 -18.51 -12.48
N ASP A 90 -7.05 -19.67 -12.99
CA ASP A 90 -6.70 -20.95 -12.35
C ASP A 90 -5.23 -21.31 -12.59
N PHE A 91 -4.75 -22.34 -11.91
CA PHE A 91 -3.33 -22.69 -11.94
C PHE A 91 -2.84 -23.22 -13.30
N MET A 92 -3.74 -23.69 -14.16
CA MET A 92 -3.41 -24.15 -15.51
C MET A 92 -3.29 -22.98 -16.49
N GLU A 93 -4.01 -21.88 -16.23
CA GLU A 93 -4.12 -20.73 -17.13
C GLU A 93 -3.12 -19.62 -16.78
N VAL A 94 -2.75 -19.46 -15.49
CA VAL A 94 -1.85 -18.41 -15.07
C VAL A 94 -0.45 -18.61 -15.66
N ALA A 95 0.01 -17.66 -16.48
CA ALA A 95 1.36 -17.69 -17.02
C ALA A 95 2.39 -17.51 -15.90
N PRO A 96 3.46 -18.34 -15.84
CA PRO A 96 4.53 -18.19 -14.83
C PRO A 96 5.11 -16.78 -14.77
N LYS A 97 5.29 -16.12 -15.93
CA LYS A 97 5.78 -14.74 -16.01
C LYS A 97 4.84 -13.73 -15.32
N THR A 98 3.52 -13.95 -15.40
CA THR A 98 2.53 -13.10 -14.72
C THR A 98 2.62 -13.27 -13.20
N LEU A 99 2.76 -14.51 -12.74
CA LEU A 99 2.97 -14.77 -11.32
C LEU A 99 4.26 -14.12 -10.81
N GLN A 100 5.37 -14.23 -11.57
CA GLN A 100 6.62 -13.56 -11.23
C GLN A 100 6.44 -12.03 -11.13
N LEU A 101 5.81 -11.40 -12.11
CA LEU A 101 5.53 -9.96 -12.08
C LEU A 101 4.72 -9.56 -10.84
N ASN A 102 3.75 -10.38 -10.43
CA ASN A 102 2.99 -10.13 -9.23
C ASN A 102 3.84 -10.27 -7.95
N PHE A 103 4.82 -11.17 -7.92
CA PHE A 103 5.83 -11.22 -6.86
C PHE A 103 6.68 -9.94 -6.84
N ASP A 104 7.09 -9.45 -8.00
CA ASP A 104 7.91 -8.23 -8.10
C ASP A 104 7.15 -7.02 -7.54
N VAL A 105 5.86 -6.85 -7.90
CA VAL A 105 5.04 -5.74 -7.38
C VAL A 105 4.72 -5.91 -5.90
N ASN A 106 4.23 -7.10 -5.50
CA ASN A 106 3.66 -7.26 -4.16
C ASN A 106 4.73 -7.50 -3.09
N VAL A 107 5.79 -8.24 -3.42
CA VAL A 107 6.79 -8.72 -2.44
C VAL A 107 8.11 -7.98 -2.58
N MET A 108 8.71 -7.97 -3.79
CA MET A 108 10.03 -7.38 -3.97
C MET A 108 10.02 -5.87 -3.79
N ALA A 109 9.00 -5.18 -4.31
CA ALA A 109 8.85 -3.74 -4.08
C ALA A 109 8.72 -3.40 -2.59
N LEU A 110 7.95 -4.19 -1.80
CA LEU A 110 7.87 -4.02 -0.35
C LEU A 110 9.25 -4.17 0.31
N LEU A 111 10.02 -5.20 -0.08
CA LEU A 111 11.37 -5.42 0.46
C LEU A 111 12.29 -4.22 0.17
N HIS A 112 12.29 -3.70 -1.06
CA HIS A 112 13.11 -2.54 -1.43
C HIS A 112 12.69 -1.28 -0.67
N LEU A 113 11.40 -1.01 -0.55
CA LEU A 113 10.86 0.10 0.23
C LEU A 113 11.27 0.02 1.71
N ALA A 114 11.11 -1.16 2.31
CA ALA A 114 11.47 -1.38 3.71
C ALA A 114 12.99 -1.22 3.94
N ARG A 115 13.84 -1.77 3.05
CA ARG A 115 15.31 -1.64 3.14
C ARG A 115 15.77 -0.20 3.02
N TRP A 116 15.08 0.62 2.23
CA TRP A 116 15.39 2.03 2.12
C TRP A 116 14.90 2.84 3.32
N ALA A 117 13.68 2.60 3.80
CA ALA A 117 13.05 3.40 4.84
C ALA A 117 13.54 3.02 6.25
N ALA A 118 13.73 1.73 6.53
CA ALA A 118 14.00 1.23 7.88
C ALA A 118 15.24 1.86 8.54
N PRO A 119 16.41 1.99 7.90
CA PRO A 119 17.56 2.63 8.52
C PRO A 119 17.28 4.07 8.95
N LEU A 120 16.55 4.83 8.11
CA LEU A 120 16.20 6.23 8.35
C LEU A 120 15.20 6.39 9.51
N MET A 121 14.26 5.45 9.62
CA MET A 121 13.27 5.42 10.69
C MET A 121 13.89 4.96 12.02
N VAL A 122 14.74 3.94 12.00
CA VAL A 122 15.45 3.41 13.18
C VAL A 122 16.38 4.47 13.76
N GLU A 123 17.13 5.21 12.94
CA GLU A 123 17.97 6.33 13.39
C GLU A 123 17.18 7.39 14.16
N ARG A 124 15.91 7.60 13.79
CA ARG A 124 14.99 8.53 14.47
C ARG A 124 14.25 7.91 15.65
N GLY A 125 14.34 6.59 15.83
CA GLY A 125 13.57 5.82 16.81
C GLY A 125 12.05 5.85 16.58
N ARG A 126 11.58 6.20 15.35
CA ARG A 126 10.17 6.28 14.99
C ARG A 126 9.95 6.15 13.50
N GLY A 127 8.78 5.66 13.13
CA GLY A 127 8.32 5.52 11.75
C GLY A 127 7.23 4.47 11.65
N ALA A 128 6.53 4.43 10.49
CA ALA A 128 5.53 3.42 10.21
C ALA A 128 5.62 2.93 8.77
N ILE A 129 5.52 1.61 8.58
CA ILE A 129 5.41 0.96 7.27
C ILE A 129 4.08 0.23 7.25
N ILE A 130 3.14 0.71 6.45
CA ILE A 130 1.81 0.11 6.33
C ILE A 130 1.67 -0.56 4.96
N VAL A 131 1.17 -1.78 4.96
CA VAL A 131 0.96 -2.57 3.74
C VAL A 131 -0.52 -2.84 3.56
N THR A 132 -1.10 -2.45 2.42
CA THR A 132 -2.47 -2.82 2.09
C THR A 132 -2.53 -4.22 1.48
N GLY A 133 -3.38 -5.05 2.06
CA GLY A 133 -3.59 -6.43 1.67
C GLY A 133 -5.05 -6.76 1.45
N ASN A 134 -5.33 -8.05 1.39
CA ASN A 134 -6.68 -8.59 1.33
C ASN A 134 -6.71 -10.03 1.86
N THR A 135 -7.88 -10.66 1.90
CA THR A 135 -8.08 -12.02 2.41
C THR A 135 -7.33 -13.10 1.63
N SER A 136 -6.86 -12.82 0.39
CA SER A 136 -5.97 -13.72 -0.34
C SER A 136 -4.62 -13.92 0.34
N ALA A 137 -4.25 -13.05 1.29
CA ALA A 137 -3.06 -13.22 2.13
C ALA A 137 -3.24 -14.33 3.20
N GLN A 138 -4.47 -14.76 3.45
CA GLN A 138 -4.82 -15.75 4.47
C GLN A 138 -5.22 -17.10 3.89
N ARG A 139 -5.76 -17.10 2.65
CA ARG A 139 -6.29 -18.32 2.02
C ARG A 139 -6.19 -18.28 0.50
N GLY A 140 -5.94 -19.42 -0.12
CA GLY A 140 -6.12 -19.62 -1.55
C GLY A 140 -7.59 -19.83 -1.91
N ARG A 141 -7.97 -19.45 -3.13
CA ARG A 141 -9.28 -19.74 -3.74
C ARG A 141 -9.05 -20.22 -5.18
N ALA A 142 -9.98 -20.98 -5.74
CA ALA A 142 -10.00 -21.26 -7.17
C ALA A 142 -9.92 -19.95 -7.96
N LYS A 143 -9.18 -19.94 -9.07
CA LYS A 143 -8.91 -18.76 -9.90
C LYS A 143 -8.07 -17.64 -9.25
N PHE A 144 -7.44 -17.89 -8.10
CA PHE A 144 -6.55 -16.93 -7.42
C PHE A 144 -5.07 -17.38 -7.45
N ALA A 145 -4.72 -18.36 -8.31
CA ALA A 145 -3.37 -18.90 -8.39
C ALA A 145 -2.30 -17.85 -8.75
N GLY A 146 -2.66 -16.86 -9.54
CA GLY A 146 -1.75 -15.75 -9.88
C GLY A 146 -1.66 -14.63 -8.83
N PHE A 147 -2.50 -14.65 -7.79
CA PHE A 147 -2.63 -13.56 -6.82
C PHE A 147 -2.36 -13.98 -5.38
N ALA A 148 -3.10 -14.98 -4.86
CA ALA A 148 -3.05 -15.35 -3.45
C ALA A 148 -1.64 -15.73 -2.95
N PRO A 149 -0.80 -16.49 -3.68
CA PRO A 149 0.55 -16.81 -3.23
C PRO A 149 1.39 -15.56 -2.96
N THR A 150 1.26 -14.53 -3.81
CA THR A 150 2.05 -13.30 -3.67
C THR A 150 1.55 -12.44 -2.50
N LYS A 151 0.25 -12.43 -2.22
CA LYS A 151 -0.31 -11.71 -1.07
C LYS A 151 0.01 -12.41 0.25
N ALA A 152 0.03 -13.75 0.27
CA ALA A 152 0.49 -14.53 1.42
C ALA A 152 1.97 -14.26 1.71
N ALA A 153 2.83 -14.31 0.68
CA ALA A 153 4.25 -14.00 0.80
C ALA A 153 4.47 -12.55 1.27
N GLN A 154 3.71 -11.58 0.73
CA GLN A 154 3.75 -10.17 1.15
C GLN A 154 3.44 -10.02 2.65
N ARG A 155 2.38 -10.68 3.15
CA ARG A 155 2.02 -10.65 4.57
C ARG A 155 3.11 -11.22 5.46
N ILE A 156 3.67 -12.38 5.09
CA ILE A 156 4.74 -13.03 5.86
C ILE A 156 6.02 -12.19 5.85
N LEU A 157 6.37 -11.57 4.72
CA LEU A 157 7.49 -10.64 4.65
C LEU A 157 7.24 -9.43 5.58
N ALA A 158 6.06 -8.83 5.53
CA ALA A 158 5.70 -7.72 6.41
C ALA A 158 5.77 -8.11 7.90
N GLU A 159 5.34 -9.34 8.26
CA GLU A 159 5.43 -9.85 9.63
C GLU A 159 6.89 -10.01 10.08
N SER A 160 7.76 -10.53 9.22
CA SER A 160 9.19 -10.65 9.52
C SER A 160 9.83 -9.28 9.75
N ILE A 161 9.49 -8.29 8.90
CA ILE A 161 9.95 -6.90 9.06
C ILE A 161 9.41 -6.30 10.37
N ALA A 162 8.14 -6.54 10.71
CA ALA A 162 7.52 -6.03 11.95
C ALA A 162 8.24 -6.54 13.20
N ARG A 163 8.58 -7.83 13.23
CA ARG A 163 9.29 -8.45 14.35
C ARG A 163 10.71 -7.90 14.54
N ASP A 164 11.38 -7.57 13.44
CA ASP A 164 12.73 -6.98 13.49
C ASP A 164 12.71 -5.49 13.85
N LEU A 165 11.75 -4.74 13.32
CA LEU A 165 11.71 -3.27 13.47
C LEU A 165 10.95 -2.78 14.70
N GLY A 166 9.97 -3.54 15.21
CA GLY A 166 9.20 -3.15 16.39
C GLY A 166 10.05 -2.78 17.60
N PRO A 167 11.00 -3.64 18.04
CA PRO A 167 11.91 -3.31 19.14
C PRO A 167 12.78 -2.08 18.89
N LYS A 168 12.96 -1.69 17.62
CA LYS A 168 13.74 -0.53 17.20
C LYS A 168 12.90 0.75 17.05
N GLY A 169 11.60 0.69 17.43
CA GLY A 169 10.71 1.83 17.45
C GLY A 169 10.02 2.15 16.11
N VAL A 170 9.99 1.22 15.16
CA VAL A 170 9.32 1.37 13.88
C VAL A 170 8.12 0.43 13.81
N HIS A 171 6.92 1.00 13.61
CA HIS A 171 5.68 0.24 13.48
C HIS A 171 5.53 -0.34 12.08
N VAL A 172 5.19 -1.61 11.96
CA VAL A 172 4.85 -2.24 10.67
C VAL A 172 3.50 -2.91 10.81
N ALA A 173 2.54 -2.56 9.95
CA ALA A 173 1.21 -3.14 9.95
C ALA A 173 0.76 -3.60 8.57
N TYR A 174 -0.03 -4.66 8.54
CA TYR A 174 -0.66 -5.23 7.36
C TYR A 174 -2.18 -5.10 7.49
N LEU A 175 -2.80 -4.30 6.62
CA LEU A 175 -4.24 -4.08 6.61
C LEU A 175 -4.90 -5.03 5.60
N ILE A 176 -5.70 -5.96 6.07
CA ILE A 176 -6.56 -6.81 5.24
C ILE A 176 -7.82 -6.03 4.87
N ILE A 177 -8.02 -5.83 3.58
CA ILE A 177 -9.24 -5.26 3.02
C ILE A 177 -10.10 -6.41 2.51
N ASP A 178 -11.11 -6.80 3.29
CA ASP A 178 -12.05 -7.86 2.95
C ASP A 178 -13.30 -7.26 2.31
N ALA A 179 -13.14 -6.79 1.08
CA ALA A 179 -14.22 -6.07 0.39
C ALA A 179 -13.91 -5.85 -1.09
N VAL A 180 -14.96 -5.52 -1.83
CA VAL A 180 -14.85 -4.87 -3.14
C VAL A 180 -14.74 -3.36 -2.93
N ILE A 181 -13.64 -2.78 -3.41
CA ILE A 181 -13.38 -1.34 -3.24
C ILE A 181 -14.27 -0.53 -4.18
N ASP A 182 -14.86 0.56 -3.69
CA ASP A 182 -15.71 1.47 -4.45
C ASP A 182 -14.89 2.27 -5.48
N VAL A 183 -14.77 1.71 -6.67
CA VAL A 183 -14.10 2.32 -7.81
C VAL A 183 -14.89 2.07 -9.09
N PRO A 184 -14.76 2.93 -10.13
CA PRO A 184 -15.60 2.85 -11.33
C PRO A 184 -15.61 1.48 -12.01
N TRP A 185 -14.47 0.81 -12.13
CA TRP A 185 -14.40 -0.51 -12.75
C TRP A 185 -15.09 -1.60 -11.92
N ALA A 186 -15.04 -1.51 -10.59
CA ALA A 186 -15.72 -2.45 -9.71
C ALA A 186 -17.24 -2.24 -9.79
N ARG A 187 -17.70 -0.99 -9.80
CA ARG A 187 -19.10 -0.64 -10.02
C ARG A 187 -19.62 -1.17 -11.37
N ALA A 188 -18.81 -1.15 -12.41
CA ALA A 188 -19.16 -1.69 -13.72
C ALA A 188 -19.28 -3.23 -13.72
N LEU A 189 -18.58 -3.93 -12.82
CA LEU A 189 -18.68 -5.40 -12.68
C LEU A 189 -19.86 -5.82 -11.79
N TYR A 190 -20.18 -5.05 -10.78
CA TYR A 190 -21.21 -5.34 -9.76
C TYR A 190 -22.39 -4.38 -9.91
N THR A 191 -23.02 -4.37 -11.10
CA THR A 191 -24.05 -3.39 -11.49
C THR A 191 -25.33 -3.44 -10.66
N THR A 192 -25.61 -4.55 -9.97
CA THR A 192 -26.79 -4.75 -9.11
C THR A 192 -26.49 -4.64 -7.63
N ALA A 193 -25.20 -4.39 -7.26
CA ALA A 193 -24.82 -4.28 -5.87
C ALA A 193 -25.22 -2.89 -5.31
N GLU A 194 -25.74 -2.90 -4.08
CA GLU A 194 -26.08 -1.69 -3.32
C GLU A 194 -24.81 -0.96 -2.86
N ASP A 195 -24.91 0.30 -2.48
CA ASP A 195 -23.76 1.13 -2.07
C ASP A 195 -23.00 0.56 -0.86
N ASP A 196 -23.70 -0.10 0.04
CA ASP A 196 -23.14 -0.69 1.26
C ASP A 196 -22.43 -2.05 1.04
N PHE A 197 -22.48 -2.59 -0.18
CA PHE A 197 -21.63 -3.70 -0.61
C PHE A 197 -20.16 -3.30 -0.76
N PHE A 198 -19.91 -2.04 -1.11
CA PHE A 198 -18.56 -1.56 -1.40
C PHE A 198 -17.92 -0.91 -0.18
N ILE A 199 -16.60 -1.13 -0.02
CA ILE A 199 -15.82 -0.34 0.92
C ILE A 199 -15.34 0.96 0.27
N LYS A 200 -15.55 2.08 0.94
CA LYS A 200 -15.10 3.39 0.46
C LYS A 200 -13.57 3.51 0.54
N PRO A 201 -12.88 3.94 -0.52
CA PRO A 201 -11.44 4.20 -0.48
C PRO A 201 -11.02 5.15 0.65
N SER A 202 -11.85 6.13 1.00
CA SER A 202 -11.59 7.05 2.11
C SER A 202 -11.58 6.34 3.47
N ALA A 203 -12.49 5.37 3.70
CA ALA A 203 -12.52 4.60 4.95
C ALA A 203 -11.27 3.72 5.10
N ILE A 204 -10.77 3.15 3.99
CA ILE A 204 -9.48 2.44 3.99
C ILE A 204 -8.33 3.40 4.34
N ALA A 205 -8.33 4.60 3.75
CA ALA A 205 -7.29 5.59 3.99
C ALA A 205 -7.30 6.10 5.45
N ASP A 206 -8.48 6.26 6.05
CA ASP A 206 -8.61 6.61 7.47
C ASP A 206 -8.03 5.52 8.38
N GLU A 207 -8.27 4.25 8.08
CA GLU A 207 -7.70 3.14 8.86
C GLU A 207 -6.18 3.03 8.68
N VAL A 208 -5.65 3.20 7.46
CA VAL A 208 -4.19 3.25 7.23
C VAL A 208 -3.56 4.40 8.01
N TYR A 209 -4.21 5.56 8.03
CA TYR A 209 -3.75 6.70 8.80
C TYR A 209 -3.78 6.41 10.32
N HIS A 210 -4.87 5.80 10.82
CA HIS A 210 -4.98 5.36 12.20
C HIS A 210 -3.85 4.40 12.59
N LEU A 211 -3.62 3.35 11.80
CA LEU A 211 -2.54 2.38 12.01
C LEU A 211 -1.17 3.07 12.10
N ALA A 212 -0.90 4.03 11.19
CA ALA A 212 0.38 4.74 11.20
C ALA A 212 0.60 5.60 12.46
N HIS A 213 -0.48 5.93 13.21
CA HIS A 213 -0.44 6.82 14.38
C HIS A 213 -0.85 6.12 15.69
N GLN A 214 -0.93 4.80 15.71
CA GLN A 214 -1.23 4.06 16.94
C GLN A 214 -0.21 4.35 18.03
N ASP A 215 -0.69 4.40 19.27
CA ASP A 215 0.19 4.51 20.43
C ASP A 215 1.17 3.33 20.48
N ARG A 216 2.40 3.62 20.86
CA ARG A 216 3.50 2.62 20.88
C ARG A 216 3.24 1.44 21.82
N SER A 217 2.39 1.61 22.83
CA SER A 217 1.98 0.55 23.74
C SER A 217 0.95 -0.42 23.18
N ALA A 218 0.35 -0.10 21.98
CA ALA A 218 -0.78 -0.83 21.42
C ALA A 218 -0.70 -0.94 19.88
N TRP A 219 0.44 -1.32 19.34
CA TRP A 219 0.61 -1.52 17.91
C TRP A 219 -0.05 -2.79 17.41
N SER A 220 -0.84 -2.67 16.36
CA SER A 220 -1.43 -3.79 15.62
C SER A 220 -0.52 -4.17 14.46
N PHE A 221 -0.15 -5.45 14.34
CA PHE A 221 0.46 -5.94 13.10
C PHE A 221 -0.60 -6.24 12.05
N LEU A 222 -1.66 -6.96 12.40
CA LEU A 222 -2.71 -7.39 11.49
C LEU A 222 -4.02 -6.69 11.87
N ALA A 223 -4.54 -5.87 10.96
CA ALA A 223 -5.85 -5.27 11.05
C ALA A 223 -6.71 -5.72 9.86
N GLU A 224 -8.03 -5.73 10.02
CA GLU A 224 -8.95 -6.13 8.98
C GLU A 224 -10.15 -5.18 8.93
N VAL A 225 -10.52 -4.75 7.71
CA VAL A 225 -11.66 -3.87 7.45
C VAL A 225 -12.57 -4.47 6.39
N ARG A 226 -13.88 -4.30 6.57
CA ARG A 226 -14.93 -4.74 5.65
C ARG A 226 -16.18 -3.91 5.77
N PRO A 227 -17.06 -3.89 4.76
CA PRO A 227 -18.41 -3.40 4.92
C PRO A 227 -19.17 -4.23 5.97
N TYR A 228 -20.08 -3.60 6.68
CA TYR A 228 -20.85 -4.29 7.73
C TYR A 228 -21.74 -5.44 7.21
N ARG A 229 -22.01 -5.47 5.90
CA ARG A 229 -22.80 -6.51 5.20
C ARG A 229 -21.94 -7.55 4.46
N GLU A 230 -20.61 -7.51 4.61
CA GLU A 230 -19.76 -8.55 3.99
C GLU A 230 -20.08 -9.92 4.58
N ASN A 231 -20.26 -10.91 3.70
CA ASN A 231 -20.50 -12.30 4.11
C ASN A 231 -19.17 -12.98 4.46
N TRP A 232 -19.14 -13.61 5.62
CA TRP A 232 -17.95 -14.30 6.15
C TRP A 232 -17.78 -15.69 5.57
#